data_ad4db1674a2438183a2ac8c14bc8fb76
#
_entry.id   ad4db1674a2438183a2ac8c14bc8fb76
#
_cell.length_a   1.000
_cell.length_b   1.000
_cell.length_c   1.000
_cell.angle_alpha   90.00
_cell.angle_beta   90.00
_cell.angle_gamma   90.00
#
_symmetry.space_group_name_H-M   'P 1'
#
loop_
_entity.id
_entity.type
_entity.pdbx_description
1 polymer ?
#
loop_
_entity_poly.entity_id
_entity_poly.type
_entity_poly.pdbx_seq_one_letter_code
_entity_poly.pdbx_strand_id
1 'polypeptide(L)'
;VFDPATTSQILALLKRINKEMGITIVIITHQMSVIQDICHNVAIMENGQVQEIGNVEEIFAHPKSAVGKRLILNVENKNTAASIESHQAYRIVFNEQSAFEPVIANMILTFNKPVNILMADTKNVSGQAKGEMIIDFGDGDHLEQIHFLKERGLDVEEVE
;
A
#
# COMPACT_ATOMS: atom_id res chain seq x y z
N VAL A 1 25.87 -1.30 -0.85
CA VAL A 1 24.51 -1.73 -1.22
C VAL A 1 24.56 -3.24 -1.25
N PHE A 2 23.80 -3.93 -0.37
CA PHE A 2 23.67 -5.39 -0.40
C PHE A 2 22.85 -5.79 -1.61
N ASP A 3 23.22 -6.90 -2.26
CA ASP A 3 22.41 -7.45 -3.33
C ASP A 3 21.10 -8.06 -2.76
N PRO A 4 20.03 -8.16 -3.56
CA PRO A 4 18.74 -8.64 -3.10
C PRO A 4 18.78 -10.05 -2.47
N ALA A 5 19.63 -10.94 -2.98
CA ALA A 5 19.75 -12.31 -2.48
C ALA A 5 20.39 -12.32 -1.07
N THR A 6 21.43 -11.54 -0.86
CA THR A 6 22.07 -11.36 0.46
C THR A 6 21.11 -10.75 1.46
N THR A 7 20.34 -9.74 1.05
CA THR A 7 19.33 -9.12 1.91
C THR A 7 18.30 -10.15 2.37
N SER A 8 17.72 -10.94 1.46
CA SER A 8 16.74 -11.97 1.81
C SER A 8 17.28 -13.02 2.79
N GLN A 9 18.55 -13.44 2.63
CA GLN A 9 19.19 -14.39 3.55
C GLN A 9 19.37 -13.81 4.95
N ILE A 10 19.77 -12.53 5.06
CA ILE A 10 19.91 -11.83 6.34
C ILE A 10 18.55 -11.70 7.03
N LEU A 11 17.50 -11.32 6.30
CA LEU A 11 16.15 -11.18 6.84
C LEU A 11 15.61 -12.53 7.35
N ALA A 12 15.83 -13.62 6.61
CA ALA A 12 15.45 -14.97 7.04
C ALA A 12 16.19 -15.39 8.32
N LEU A 13 17.48 -15.06 8.43
CA LEU A 13 18.26 -15.30 9.64
C LEU A 13 17.72 -14.51 10.83
N LEU A 14 17.41 -13.24 10.66
CA LEU A 14 16.83 -12.39 11.72
C LEU A 14 15.48 -12.92 12.20
N LYS A 15 14.58 -13.33 11.28
CA LYS A 15 13.31 -14.00 11.64
C LYS A 15 13.54 -15.24 12.50
N ARG A 16 14.51 -16.09 12.10
CA ARG A 16 14.85 -17.30 12.84
C ARG A 16 15.38 -17.00 14.23
N ILE A 17 16.32 -16.06 14.36
CA ILE A 17 16.89 -15.64 15.64
C ILE A 17 15.81 -15.10 16.57
N ASN A 18 14.94 -14.21 16.06
CA ASN A 18 13.83 -13.67 16.84
C ASN A 18 12.93 -14.79 17.38
N LYS A 19 12.58 -15.76 16.52
CA LYS A 19 11.70 -16.88 16.89
C LYS A 19 12.36 -17.85 17.87
N GLU A 20 13.62 -18.23 17.63
CA GLU A 20 14.31 -19.26 18.43
C GLU A 20 14.79 -18.71 19.78
N MET A 21 15.21 -17.45 19.83
CA MET A 21 15.79 -16.85 21.04
C MET A 21 14.80 -15.98 21.81
N GLY A 22 13.64 -15.66 21.26
CA GLY A 22 12.61 -14.81 21.89
C GLY A 22 13.08 -13.36 22.11
N ILE A 23 14.06 -12.89 21.34
CA ILE A 23 14.58 -11.53 21.48
C ILE A 23 13.83 -10.53 20.62
N THR A 24 13.72 -9.29 21.09
CA THR A 24 13.19 -8.19 20.31
C THR A 24 14.26 -7.64 19.39
N ILE A 25 13.96 -7.50 18.10
CA ILE A 25 14.86 -6.94 17.10
C ILE A 25 14.27 -5.62 16.63
N VAL A 26 15.08 -4.55 16.67
CA VAL A 26 14.70 -3.23 16.13
C VAL A 26 15.51 -2.99 14.86
N ILE A 27 14.82 -2.65 13.77
CA ILE A 27 15.44 -2.37 12.48
C ILE A 27 15.12 -0.93 12.10
N ILE A 28 16.14 -0.18 11.71
CA ILE A 28 15.98 1.16 11.14
C ILE A 28 16.27 1.06 9.65
N THR A 29 15.28 1.38 8.83
CA THR A 29 15.38 1.30 7.37
C THR A 29 14.40 2.27 6.71
N HIS A 30 14.70 2.66 5.49
CA HIS A 30 13.79 3.37 4.59
C HIS A 30 13.21 2.43 3.52
N GLN A 31 13.50 1.13 3.58
CA GLN A 31 12.99 0.14 2.63
C GLN A 31 11.68 -0.45 3.16
N MET A 32 10.55 0.00 2.59
CA MET A 32 9.21 -0.44 3.00
C MET A 32 9.02 -1.95 2.83
N SER A 33 9.62 -2.56 1.81
CA SER A 33 9.59 -4.01 1.59
C SER A 33 10.20 -4.80 2.75
N VAL A 34 11.29 -4.31 3.35
CA VAL A 34 11.92 -4.94 4.53
C VAL A 34 10.98 -4.91 5.72
N ILE A 35 10.32 -3.77 5.95
CA ILE A 35 9.36 -3.61 7.05
C ILE A 35 8.20 -4.59 6.88
N GLN A 36 7.60 -4.65 5.69
CA GLN A 36 6.50 -5.56 5.39
C GLN A 36 6.88 -7.03 5.50
N ASP A 37 8.13 -7.38 5.17
CA ASP A 37 8.58 -8.77 5.17
C ASP A 37 8.82 -9.32 6.58
N ILE A 38 9.42 -8.56 7.50
CA ILE A 38 9.87 -9.11 8.78
C ILE A 38 9.37 -8.41 10.04
N CYS A 39 8.82 -7.21 9.96
CA CYS A 39 8.35 -6.47 11.12
C CYS A 39 6.88 -6.75 11.43
N HIS A 40 6.53 -6.77 12.73
CA HIS A 40 5.14 -6.83 13.19
C HIS A 40 4.60 -5.43 13.52
N ASN A 41 5.47 -4.57 14.03
CA ASN A 41 5.14 -3.18 14.36
C ASN A 41 6.12 -2.25 13.66
N VAL A 42 5.66 -1.04 13.36
CA VAL A 42 6.45 0.01 12.75
C VAL A 42 6.23 1.34 13.47
N ALA A 43 7.30 2.12 13.58
CA ALA A 43 7.24 3.53 13.95
C ALA A 43 7.79 4.35 12.78
N ILE A 44 6.94 5.22 12.24
CA ILE A 44 7.32 6.17 11.19
C ILE A 44 7.86 7.41 11.85
N MET A 45 9.06 7.84 11.47
CA MET A 45 9.75 8.98 12.07
C MET A 45 10.10 10.02 11.01
N GLU A 46 9.93 11.29 11.38
CA GLU A 46 10.39 12.44 10.61
C GLU A 46 10.93 13.52 11.53
N ASN A 47 12.08 14.10 11.19
CA ASN A 47 12.75 15.15 11.98
C ASN A 47 12.95 14.78 13.46
N GLY A 48 13.26 13.50 13.74
CA GLY A 48 13.48 13.02 15.12
C GLY A 48 12.23 12.78 15.94
N GLN A 49 11.04 12.93 15.36
CA GLN A 49 9.75 12.72 16.02
C GLN A 49 9.02 11.54 15.42
N VAL A 50 8.35 10.75 16.27
CA VAL A 50 7.45 9.68 15.83
C VAL A 50 6.16 10.32 15.31
N GLN A 51 5.85 10.10 14.05
CA GLN A 51 4.65 10.60 13.38
C GLN A 51 3.50 9.60 13.47
N GLU A 52 3.84 8.31 13.43
CA GLU A 52 2.86 7.24 13.49
C GLU A 52 3.50 5.96 14.02
N ILE A 53 2.76 5.18 14.80
CA ILE A 53 3.22 3.89 15.33
C ILE A 53 2.06 2.91 15.39
N GLY A 54 2.29 1.67 15.03
CA GLY A 54 1.28 0.60 15.10
C GLY A 54 1.70 -0.68 14.42
N ASN A 55 0.73 -1.56 14.19
CA ASN A 55 0.92 -2.79 13.45
C ASN A 55 1.23 -2.51 11.99
N VAL A 56 2.17 -3.26 11.40
CA VAL A 56 2.59 -3.07 10.01
C VAL A 56 1.42 -3.22 9.04
N GLU A 57 0.58 -4.24 9.21
CA GLU A 57 -0.55 -4.48 8.30
C GLU A 57 -1.56 -3.32 8.33
N GLU A 58 -1.86 -2.80 9.53
CA GLU A 58 -2.79 -1.68 9.71
C GLU A 58 -2.22 -0.38 9.13
N ILE A 59 -0.98 -0.04 9.45
CA ILE A 59 -0.37 1.22 8.97
C ILE A 59 -0.15 1.20 7.46
N PHE A 60 0.20 0.04 6.88
CA PHE A 60 0.35 -0.07 5.43
C PHE A 60 -0.99 -0.08 4.69
N ALA A 61 -2.06 -0.59 5.32
CA ALA A 61 -3.39 -0.50 4.74
C ALA A 61 -3.96 0.92 4.85
N HIS A 62 -3.84 1.54 6.03
CA HIS A 62 -4.49 2.81 6.37
C HIS A 62 -3.52 3.79 7.06
N PRO A 63 -2.51 4.34 6.34
CA PRO A 63 -1.60 5.32 6.90
C PRO A 63 -2.35 6.61 7.25
N LYS A 64 -2.22 7.06 8.50
CA LYS A 64 -2.93 8.25 9.02
C LYS A 64 -2.09 9.51 8.89
N SER A 65 -0.77 9.40 9.08
CA SER A 65 0.14 10.54 9.00
C SER A 65 0.45 10.91 7.55
N ALA A 66 0.66 12.20 7.28
CA ALA A 66 1.09 12.66 5.95
C ALA A 66 2.42 12.01 5.52
N VAL A 67 3.33 11.79 6.47
CA VAL A 67 4.60 11.10 6.22
C VAL A 67 4.38 9.64 5.89
N GLY A 68 3.48 8.95 6.62
CA GLY A 68 3.11 7.57 6.34
C GLY A 68 2.51 7.40 4.96
N LYS A 69 1.53 8.24 4.62
CA LYS A 69 0.93 8.29 3.28
C LYS A 69 2.01 8.44 2.19
N ARG A 70 2.91 9.41 2.33
CA ARG A 70 4.00 9.65 1.37
C ARG A 70 4.96 8.46 1.22
N LEU A 71 5.38 7.86 2.32
CA LEU A 71 6.35 6.75 2.31
C LEU A 71 5.74 5.44 1.81
N ILE A 72 4.50 5.15 2.19
CA ILE A 72 3.84 3.88 1.87
C ILE A 72 3.27 3.89 0.46
N LEU A 73 2.65 5.01 0.05
CA LEU A 73 2.10 5.16 -1.29
C LEU A 73 3.18 5.38 -2.36
N ASN A 74 4.45 5.46 -1.95
CA ASN A 74 5.60 5.65 -2.84
C ASN A 74 5.45 6.90 -3.76
N VAL A 75 4.81 7.95 -3.23
CA VAL A 75 4.57 9.21 -3.94
C VAL A 75 5.87 10.05 -3.98
N GLU A 76 7.02 9.40 -4.25
CA GLU A 76 8.29 10.11 -4.44
C GLU A 76 8.39 10.83 -5.79
N ASN A 77 7.52 10.50 -6.74
CA ASN A 77 7.44 11.23 -7.99
C ASN A 77 6.62 12.51 -7.79
N LYS A 78 7.31 13.64 -7.74
CA LYS A 78 6.69 14.99 -7.70
C LYS A 78 5.61 15.18 -8.78
N ASN A 79 5.73 14.50 -9.91
CA ASN A 79 4.74 14.53 -10.98
C ASN A 79 3.47 13.75 -10.64
N THR A 80 3.58 12.62 -9.94
CA THR A 80 2.42 11.82 -9.51
C THR A 80 1.71 12.51 -8.35
N ALA A 81 2.45 13.08 -7.38
CA ALA A 81 1.88 13.87 -6.30
C ALA A 81 1.10 15.09 -6.82
N ALA A 82 1.70 15.87 -7.75
CA ALA A 82 1.03 17.02 -8.35
C ALA A 82 -0.21 16.60 -9.19
N SER A 83 -0.21 15.42 -9.79
CA SER A 83 -1.35 14.90 -10.54
C SER A 83 -2.45 14.40 -9.60
N ILE A 84 -2.11 13.86 -8.43
CA ILE A 84 -3.06 13.44 -7.40
C ILE A 84 -3.73 14.66 -6.75
N GLU A 85 -2.95 15.72 -6.45
CA GLU A 85 -3.48 16.96 -5.86
C GLU A 85 -4.42 17.76 -6.78
N SER A 86 -4.33 17.55 -8.10
CA SER A 86 -5.16 18.25 -9.09
C SER A 86 -6.45 17.52 -9.51
N HIS A 87 -6.62 16.24 -9.11
CA HIS A 87 -7.73 15.38 -9.52
C HIS A 87 -8.27 14.61 -8.30
N GLN A 88 -9.54 14.24 -8.34
CA GLN A 88 -10.14 13.35 -7.34
C GLN A 88 -9.61 11.92 -7.54
N ALA A 89 -8.50 11.61 -6.87
CA ALA A 89 -7.88 10.31 -6.94
C ALA A 89 -8.39 9.40 -5.82
N TYR A 90 -8.59 8.13 -6.14
CA TYR A 90 -9.04 7.11 -5.21
C TYR A 90 -8.03 5.98 -5.13
N ARG A 91 -7.66 5.62 -3.91
CA ARG A 91 -6.85 4.44 -3.62
C ARG A 91 -7.76 3.23 -3.49
N ILE A 92 -7.44 2.18 -4.22
CA ILE A 92 -8.16 0.91 -4.21
C ILE A 92 -7.20 -0.17 -3.71
N VAL A 93 -7.59 -0.86 -2.63
CA VAL A 93 -6.83 -1.98 -2.09
C VAL A 93 -7.56 -3.28 -2.39
N PHE A 94 -6.86 -4.19 -3.04
CA PHE A 94 -7.36 -5.51 -3.41
C PHE A 94 -7.09 -6.50 -2.28
N ASN A 95 -8.10 -7.26 -1.90
CA ASN A 95 -7.96 -8.40 -1.00
C ASN A 95 -7.62 -9.69 -1.78
N GLU A 96 -7.42 -10.80 -1.07
CA GLU A 96 -7.05 -12.09 -1.67
C GLU A 96 -8.06 -12.57 -2.73
N GLN A 97 -9.33 -12.33 -2.55
CA GLN A 97 -10.39 -12.80 -3.44
C GLN A 97 -10.48 -11.91 -4.68
N SER A 98 -10.43 -10.59 -4.50
CA SER A 98 -10.56 -9.61 -5.57
C SER A 98 -9.29 -9.45 -6.42
N ALA A 99 -8.11 -9.88 -5.94
CA ALA A 99 -6.84 -9.78 -6.67
C ALA A 99 -6.82 -10.61 -7.97
N PHE A 100 -7.65 -11.64 -8.07
CA PHE A 100 -7.74 -12.52 -9.25
C PHE A 100 -8.94 -12.23 -10.16
N GLU A 101 -9.77 -11.27 -9.81
CA GLU A 101 -10.93 -10.87 -10.62
C GLU A 101 -10.64 -9.59 -11.41
N PRO A 102 -11.11 -9.48 -12.66
CA PRO A 102 -10.95 -8.26 -13.45
C PRO A 102 -11.94 -7.17 -13.02
N VAL A 103 -11.95 -6.81 -11.71
CA VAL A 103 -12.97 -5.94 -11.10
C VAL A 103 -12.99 -4.57 -11.75
N ILE A 104 -11.84 -3.96 -12.00
CA ILE A 104 -11.74 -2.64 -12.65
C ILE A 104 -12.28 -2.70 -14.08
N ALA A 105 -11.92 -3.73 -14.84
CA ALA A 105 -12.44 -3.90 -16.21
C ALA A 105 -13.96 -4.09 -16.19
N ASN A 106 -14.48 -4.90 -15.27
CA ASN A 106 -15.93 -5.12 -15.13
C ASN A 106 -16.65 -3.83 -14.74
N MET A 107 -16.09 -3.02 -13.87
CA MET A 107 -16.61 -1.70 -13.52
C MET A 107 -16.70 -0.78 -14.75
N ILE A 108 -15.60 -0.66 -15.50
CA ILE A 108 -15.56 0.16 -16.72
C ILE A 108 -16.62 -0.29 -17.73
N LEU A 109 -16.75 -1.60 -17.94
CA LEU A 109 -17.75 -2.16 -18.87
C LEU A 109 -19.19 -1.95 -18.39
N THR A 110 -19.44 -2.04 -17.07
CA THR A 110 -20.77 -1.87 -16.48
C THR A 110 -21.26 -0.43 -16.60
N PHE A 111 -20.41 0.52 -16.27
CA PHE A 111 -20.79 1.94 -16.23
C PHE A 111 -20.45 2.69 -17.52
N ASN A 112 -19.70 2.07 -18.42
CA ASN A 112 -19.19 2.68 -19.66
C ASN A 112 -18.45 4.01 -19.39
N LYS A 113 -17.75 4.09 -18.26
CA LYS A 113 -16.95 5.23 -17.83
C LYS A 113 -15.48 4.80 -17.71
N PRO A 114 -14.58 5.37 -18.52
CA PRO A 114 -13.16 5.07 -18.40
C PRO A 114 -12.59 5.63 -17.09
N VAL A 115 -11.49 5.05 -16.65
CA VAL A 115 -10.71 5.56 -15.51
C VAL A 115 -9.26 5.69 -15.92
N ASN A 116 -8.55 6.64 -15.32
CA ASN A 116 -7.11 6.76 -15.50
C ASN A 116 -6.40 6.07 -14.32
N ILE A 117 -5.43 5.19 -14.62
CA ILE A 117 -4.61 4.52 -13.61
C ILE A 117 -3.38 5.38 -13.38
N LEU A 118 -3.29 5.99 -12.20
CA LEU A 118 -2.17 6.84 -11.81
C LEU A 118 -1.02 6.02 -11.22
N MET A 119 -1.36 4.95 -10.48
CA MET A 119 -0.40 4.02 -9.89
C MET A 119 -1.03 2.62 -9.78
N ALA A 120 -0.23 1.59 -9.97
CA ALA A 120 -0.61 0.22 -9.65
C ALA A 120 0.62 -0.52 -9.11
N ASP A 121 0.44 -1.20 -7.98
CA ASP A 121 1.48 -2.02 -7.37
C ASP A 121 0.87 -3.33 -6.86
N THR A 122 1.60 -4.42 -7.05
CA THR A 122 1.19 -5.74 -6.58
C THR A 122 2.31 -6.32 -5.76
N LYS A 123 2.04 -6.55 -4.48
CA LYS A 123 3.02 -7.09 -3.52
C LYS A 123 2.57 -8.44 -3.01
N ASN A 124 3.53 -9.30 -2.76
CA ASN A 124 3.31 -10.52 -2.00
C ASN A 124 3.62 -10.22 -0.53
N VAL A 125 2.57 -10.12 0.30
CA VAL A 125 2.72 -9.87 1.74
C VAL A 125 2.37 -11.16 2.47
N SER A 126 3.35 -11.74 3.14
CA SER A 126 3.17 -12.99 3.95
C SER A 126 2.61 -14.18 3.14
N GLY A 127 2.96 -14.28 1.85
CA GLY A 127 2.47 -15.35 0.97
C GLY A 127 1.12 -15.06 0.29
N GLN A 128 0.55 -13.87 0.51
CA GLN A 128 -0.72 -13.44 -0.06
C GLN A 128 -0.48 -12.31 -1.07
N ALA A 129 -1.11 -12.40 -2.23
CA ALA A 129 -1.09 -11.33 -3.22
C ALA A 129 -2.00 -10.19 -2.74
N LYS A 130 -1.39 -9.07 -2.33
CA LYS A 130 -2.10 -7.82 -2.07
C LYS A 130 -1.73 -6.84 -3.16
N GLY A 131 -2.73 -6.25 -3.80
CA GLY A 131 -2.56 -5.22 -4.80
C GLY A 131 -3.12 -3.90 -4.32
N GLU A 132 -2.51 -2.81 -4.71
CA GLU A 132 -3.09 -1.48 -4.57
C GLU A 132 -3.01 -0.72 -5.88
N MET A 133 -3.98 0.14 -6.11
CA MET A 133 -4.08 0.96 -7.30
C MET A 133 -4.58 2.35 -6.91
N ILE A 134 -4.02 3.38 -7.51
CA ILE A 134 -4.58 4.73 -7.45
C ILE A 134 -5.16 5.04 -8.81
N ILE A 135 -6.44 5.35 -8.84
CA ILE A 135 -7.16 5.70 -10.06
C ILE A 135 -7.79 7.07 -9.93
N ASP A 136 -7.95 7.73 -11.06
CA ASP A 136 -8.75 8.92 -11.25
C ASP A 136 -9.98 8.54 -12.09
N PHE A 137 -11.16 8.80 -11.55
CA PHE A 137 -12.42 8.53 -12.24
C PHE A 137 -12.78 9.62 -13.27
N GLY A 138 -12.03 10.71 -13.30
CA GLY A 138 -12.36 11.90 -14.10
C GLY A 138 -13.42 12.77 -13.43
N ASP A 139 -13.99 13.71 -14.19
CA ASP A 139 -14.98 14.65 -13.68
C ASP A 139 -16.36 13.99 -13.48
N GLY A 140 -17.06 14.35 -12.42
CA GLY A 140 -18.46 13.98 -12.19
C GLY A 140 -18.73 13.19 -10.91
N ASP A 141 -19.90 12.56 -10.84
CA ASP A 141 -20.29 11.72 -9.71
C ASP A 141 -19.85 10.27 -9.96
N HIS A 142 -19.16 9.72 -8.96
CA HIS A 142 -18.56 8.38 -9.01
C HIS A 142 -19.10 7.44 -7.93
N LEU A 143 -20.16 7.83 -7.22
CA LEU A 143 -20.73 7.07 -6.10
C LEU A 143 -21.11 5.64 -6.50
N GLU A 144 -21.70 5.46 -7.68
CA GLU A 144 -22.08 4.13 -8.17
C GLU A 144 -20.86 3.24 -8.45
N GLN A 145 -19.79 3.80 -9.01
CA GLN A 145 -18.54 3.08 -9.29
C GLN A 145 -17.83 2.70 -7.98
N ILE A 146 -17.77 3.61 -7.02
CA ILE A 146 -17.21 3.37 -5.68
C ILE A 146 -18.01 2.29 -4.96
N HIS A 147 -19.34 2.37 -5.01
CA HIS A 147 -20.22 1.36 -4.41
C HIS A 147 -20.02 -0.02 -5.04
N PHE A 148 -19.92 -0.11 -6.36
CA PHE A 148 -19.63 -1.33 -7.10
C PHE A 148 -18.32 -2.00 -6.65
N LEU A 149 -17.28 -1.22 -6.41
CA LEU A 149 -15.99 -1.72 -5.94
C LEU A 149 -16.09 -2.23 -4.50
N LYS A 150 -16.74 -1.46 -3.62
CA LYS A 150 -16.94 -1.83 -2.20
C LYS A 150 -17.77 -3.09 -2.02
N GLU A 151 -18.83 -3.28 -2.82
CA GLU A 151 -19.64 -4.51 -2.81
C GLU A 151 -18.84 -5.77 -3.18
N ARG A 152 -17.74 -5.62 -3.91
CA ARG A 152 -16.81 -6.71 -4.26
C ARG A 152 -15.67 -6.87 -3.28
N GLY A 153 -15.78 -6.23 -2.12
CA GLY A 153 -14.82 -6.38 -1.02
C GLY A 153 -13.52 -5.62 -1.24
N LEU A 154 -13.49 -4.64 -2.18
CA LEU A 154 -12.34 -3.75 -2.28
C LEU A 154 -12.49 -2.60 -1.28
N ASP A 155 -11.35 -2.20 -0.74
CA ASP A 155 -11.27 -0.99 0.07
C ASP A 155 -11.00 0.21 -0.84
N VAL A 156 -11.82 1.25 -0.74
CA VAL A 156 -11.77 2.42 -1.61
C VAL A 156 -11.76 3.67 -0.76
N GLU A 157 -10.66 4.41 -0.82
CA GLU A 157 -10.42 5.64 -0.07
C GLU A 157 -10.05 6.78 -1.02
N GLU A 158 -10.57 7.97 -0.76
CA GLU A 158 -10.13 9.18 -1.46
C GLU A 158 -8.73 9.57 -0.99
N VAL A 159 -7.86 9.91 -1.93
CA VAL A 159 -6.50 10.35 -1.63
C VAL A 159 -6.50 11.87 -1.52
N GLU A 160 -6.37 12.36 -0.28
CA GLU A 160 -6.22 13.78 0.04
C GLU A 160 -4.75 14.23 -0.08
#